data_36ff1b81a10936b7d3a4b4f57d81f20e
#
_entry.id   36ff1b81a10936b7d3a4b4f57d81f20e
#
_cell.length_a   1.000
_cell.length_b   1.000
_cell.length_c   1.000
_cell.angle_alpha   90.00
_cell.angle_beta   90.00
_cell.angle_gamma   90.00
#
_symmetry.space_group_name_H-M   'P 1'
#
loop_
_entity.id
_entity.type
_entity.pdbx_description
1 polymer ?
#
loop_
_entity_poly.entity_id
_entity_poly.type
_entity_poly.pdbx_seq_one_letter_code
_entity_poly.pdbx_strand_id
1 'polypeptide(L)'
;MDNNSDKKLYTLLVYSENIAGILNQITAVFTRRQVNIESLNVSASSIKNIHKYTITVWSDPEQIEKINKAIEKKIDVVKSDYYADDQIFIHEVALFKISTPVLLENPEVSRTIRKHDARMMEVNPTYSTVLLACLLYTSDA
;
A
#
# COMPACT_ATOMS: atom_id res chain seq x y z
N MET A 1 -28.39 -7.15 -6.56
CA MET A 1 -28.38 -6.68 -5.18
C MET A 1 -27.02 -6.96 -4.57
N ASP A 2 -26.27 -5.91 -4.35
CA ASP A 2 -24.99 -6.06 -3.72
C ASP A 2 -25.17 -6.26 -2.24
N ASN A 3 -25.09 -7.50 -1.81
CA ASN A 3 -24.94 -7.80 -0.40
C ASN A 3 -23.56 -7.36 0.05
N ASN A 4 -23.42 -6.07 0.23
CA ASN A 4 -22.17 -5.44 0.67
C ASN A 4 -21.85 -5.73 2.14
N SER A 5 -22.78 -6.41 2.84
CA SER A 5 -22.67 -6.66 4.27
C SER A 5 -21.58 -7.68 4.65
N ASP A 6 -21.19 -8.56 3.71
CA ASP A 6 -20.21 -9.61 3.99
C ASP A 6 -18.82 -9.29 3.41
N LYS A 7 -18.67 -8.16 2.73
CA LYS A 7 -17.39 -7.76 2.15
C LYS A 7 -16.54 -7.04 3.17
N LYS A 8 -15.29 -7.46 3.24
CA LYS A 8 -14.26 -6.83 4.08
C LYS A 8 -13.13 -6.35 3.21
N LEU A 9 -12.35 -5.42 3.73
CA LEU A 9 -11.12 -5.00 3.07
C LEU A 9 -10.01 -6.01 3.37
N TYR A 10 -9.43 -6.55 2.32
CA TYR A 10 -8.29 -7.45 2.41
C TYR A 10 -7.07 -6.84 1.74
N THR A 11 -5.92 -7.15 2.29
CA THR A 11 -4.63 -6.80 1.69
C THR A 11 -3.92 -8.06 1.25
N LEU A 12 -3.57 -8.13 -0.03
CA LEU A 12 -2.73 -9.20 -0.57
C LEU A 12 -1.30 -8.71 -0.67
N LEU A 13 -0.38 -9.53 -0.22
CA LEU A 13 1.06 -9.32 -0.40
C LEU A 13 1.57 -10.40 -1.35
N VAL A 14 1.95 -9.98 -2.54
CA VAL A 14 2.42 -10.88 -3.59
C VAL A 14 3.88 -10.58 -3.88
N TYR A 15 4.70 -11.60 -3.85
CA TYR A 15 6.11 -11.51 -4.22
C TYR A 15 6.31 -12.26 -5.53
N SER A 16 6.88 -11.59 -6.52
CA SER A 16 7.12 -12.18 -7.82
C SER A 16 8.47 -11.79 -8.39
N GLU A 17 8.96 -12.59 -9.32
CA GLU A 17 10.10 -12.20 -10.13
C GLU A 17 9.78 -10.96 -10.95
N ASN A 18 10.77 -10.12 -11.18
CA ASN A 18 10.61 -8.90 -11.98
C ASN A 18 10.62 -9.24 -13.46
N ILE A 19 9.47 -9.69 -13.96
CA ILE A 19 9.30 -10.10 -15.35
C ILE A 19 8.23 -9.22 -16.00
N ALA A 20 8.47 -8.83 -17.25
CA ALA A 20 7.50 -8.05 -18.00
C ALA A 20 6.17 -8.81 -18.14
N GLY A 21 5.07 -8.11 -17.87
CA GLY A 21 3.73 -8.68 -17.99
C GLY A 21 3.20 -9.37 -16.75
N ILE A 22 4.01 -9.54 -15.69
CA ILE A 22 3.52 -10.18 -14.46
C ILE A 22 2.38 -9.38 -13.80
N LEU A 23 2.44 -8.06 -13.85
CA LEU A 23 1.40 -7.21 -13.32
C LEU A 23 0.05 -7.47 -14.02
N ASN A 24 0.08 -7.61 -15.34
CA ASN A 24 -1.13 -7.94 -16.12
C ASN A 24 -1.69 -9.31 -15.75
N GLN A 25 -0.84 -10.28 -15.49
CA GLN A 25 -1.27 -11.61 -15.07
C GLN A 25 -1.94 -11.58 -13.70
N ILE A 26 -1.38 -10.82 -12.77
CA ILE A 26 -1.94 -10.68 -11.42
C ILE A 26 -3.28 -9.94 -11.48
N THR A 27 -3.35 -8.81 -12.16
CA THR A 27 -4.59 -8.02 -12.26
C THR A 27 -5.69 -8.76 -13.02
N ALA A 28 -5.34 -9.61 -13.99
CA ALA A 28 -6.30 -10.43 -14.73
C ALA A 28 -7.08 -11.38 -13.81
N VAL A 29 -6.49 -11.85 -12.73
CA VAL A 29 -7.18 -12.70 -11.75
C VAL A 29 -8.37 -11.96 -11.13
N PHE A 30 -8.17 -10.69 -10.78
CA PHE A 30 -9.24 -9.84 -10.22
C PHE A 30 -10.31 -9.53 -11.27
N THR A 31 -9.91 -9.22 -12.48
CA THR A 31 -10.83 -8.90 -13.57
C THR A 31 -11.74 -10.08 -13.92
N ARG A 32 -11.19 -11.28 -13.99
CA ARG A 32 -11.97 -12.50 -14.28
C ARG A 32 -13.03 -12.79 -13.22
N ARG A 33 -12.76 -12.42 -11.99
CA ARG A 33 -13.68 -12.62 -10.87
C ARG A 33 -14.53 -11.40 -10.58
N GLN A 34 -14.43 -10.36 -11.43
CA GLN A 34 -15.19 -9.11 -11.30
C GLN A 34 -14.97 -8.43 -9.93
N VAL A 35 -13.75 -8.51 -9.42
CA VAL A 35 -13.35 -7.85 -8.18
C VAL A 35 -12.54 -6.61 -8.52
N ASN A 36 -13.00 -5.46 -8.02
CA ASN A 36 -12.30 -4.20 -8.22
C ASN A 36 -11.15 -4.05 -7.23
N ILE A 37 -9.99 -3.67 -7.74
CA ILE A 37 -8.83 -3.35 -6.90
C ILE A 37 -9.02 -1.96 -6.32
N GLU A 38 -8.97 -1.85 -5.00
CA GLU A 38 -9.07 -0.57 -4.31
C GLU A 38 -7.76 0.23 -4.43
N SER A 39 -6.63 -0.44 -4.19
CA SER A 39 -5.31 0.15 -4.35
C SER A 39 -4.28 -0.89 -4.76
N LEU A 40 -3.27 -0.44 -5.47
CA LEU A 40 -2.17 -1.27 -5.92
C LEU A 40 -0.88 -0.50 -5.77
N ASN A 41 0.08 -1.09 -5.08
CA ASN A 41 1.42 -0.56 -4.95
C ASN A 41 2.43 -1.63 -5.30
N VAL A 42 3.41 -1.27 -6.13
CA VAL A 42 4.50 -2.16 -6.54
C VAL A 42 5.81 -1.55 -6.07
N SER A 43 6.61 -2.34 -5.37
CA SER A 43 7.91 -1.88 -4.90
C SER A 43 8.95 -2.99 -5.01
N ALA A 44 10.22 -2.61 -5.05
CA ALA A 44 11.29 -3.58 -4.93
C ALA A 44 11.28 -4.17 -3.52
N SER A 45 11.47 -5.49 -3.43
CA SER A 45 11.61 -6.14 -2.13
C SER A 45 13.08 -6.09 -1.66
N SER A 46 13.32 -6.61 -0.47
CA SER A 46 14.69 -6.75 0.05
C SER A 46 15.52 -7.76 -0.72
N ILE A 47 14.87 -8.63 -1.49
CA ILE A 47 15.53 -9.65 -2.31
C ILE A 47 15.69 -9.08 -3.73
N LYS A 48 16.91 -9.17 -4.27
CA LYS A 48 17.22 -8.70 -5.63
C LYS A 48 16.36 -9.43 -6.66
N ASN A 49 15.81 -8.67 -7.61
CA ASN A 49 14.94 -9.14 -8.70
C ASN A 49 13.58 -9.69 -8.25
N ILE A 50 13.21 -9.49 -7.01
CA ILE A 50 11.86 -9.82 -6.51
C ILE A 50 11.12 -8.54 -6.19
N HIS A 51 9.94 -8.40 -6.76
CA HIS A 51 9.05 -7.27 -6.51
C HIS A 51 7.93 -7.66 -5.56
N LYS A 52 7.51 -6.70 -4.76
CA LYS A 52 6.40 -6.83 -3.83
C LYS A 52 5.20 -6.04 -4.33
N TYR A 53 4.08 -6.71 -4.46
CA TYR A 53 2.80 -6.09 -4.80
C TYR A 53 1.94 -6.04 -3.55
N THR A 54 1.47 -4.86 -3.20
CA THR A 54 0.51 -4.65 -2.12
C THR A 54 -0.81 -4.26 -2.72
N ILE A 55 -1.80 -5.14 -2.64
CA ILE A 55 -3.09 -4.97 -3.30
C ILE A 55 -4.18 -4.98 -2.26
N THR A 56 -5.01 -3.94 -2.23
CA THR A 56 -6.17 -3.90 -1.34
C THR A 56 -7.45 -4.04 -2.14
N VAL A 57 -8.34 -4.88 -1.67
CA VAL A 57 -9.61 -5.16 -2.33
C VAL A 57 -10.71 -5.40 -1.30
N TRP A 58 -11.95 -5.06 -1.68
CA TRP A 58 -13.14 -5.44 -0.93
C TRP A 58 -13.63 -6.78 -1.44
N SER A 59 -13.71 -7.76 -0.56
CA SER A 59 -14.10 -9.12 -0.94
C SER A 59 -14.70 -9.87 0.25
N ASP A 60 -15.35 -10.98 -0.04
CA ASP A 60 -15.74 -11.94 0.99
C ASP A 60 -14.61 -12.95 1.23
N PRO A 61 -14.62 -13.67 2.36
CA PRO A 61 -13.55 -14.62 2.71
C PRO A 61 -13.35 -15.74 1.68
N GLU A 62 -14.42 -16.21 1.07
CA GLU A 62 -14.34 -17.27 0.08
C GLU A 62 -13.68 -16.81 -1.21
N GLN A 63 -14.06 -15.63 -1.68
CA GLN A 63 -13.51 -15.06 -2.92
C GLN A 63 -12.04 -14.70 -2.78
N ILE A 64 -11.64 -14.11 -1.66
CA ILE A 64 -10.23 -13.73 -1.46
C ILE A 64 -9.32 -14.96 -1.41
N GLU A 65 -9.77 -16.06 -0.83
CA GLU A 65 -9.01 -17.29 -0.82
C GLU A 65 -8.80 -17.85 -2.23
N LYS A 66 -9.85 -17.83 -3.05
CA LYS A 66 -9.74 -18.25 -4.46
C LYS A 66 -8.80 -17.37 -5.26
N ILE A 67 -8.86 -16.07 -5.05
CA ILE A 67 -7.96 -15.12 -5.70
C ILE A 67 -6.51 -15.40 -5.30
N ASN A 68 -6.25 -15.57 -4.01
CA ASN A 68 -4.91 -15.85 -3.50
C ASN A 68 -4.34 -17.14 -4.10
N LYS A 69 -5.13 -18.19 -4.13
CA LYS A 69 -4.71 -19.47 -4.73
C LYS A 69 -4.42 -19.36 -6.21
N ALA A 70 -5.25 -18.60 -6.93
CA ALA A 70 -5.04 -18.38 -8.36
C ALA A 70 -3.74 -17.62 -8.64
N ILE A 71 -3.39 -16.66 -7.79
CA ILE A 71 -2.15 -15.91 -7.91
C ILE A 71 -0.96 -16.80 -7.56
N GLU A 72 -1.04 -17.59 -6.50
CA GLU A 72 0.03 -18.52 -6.10
C GLU A 72 0.41 -19.52 -7.19
N LYS A 73 -0.55 -19.90 -8.02
CA LYS A 73 -0.31 -20.86 -9.11
C LYS A 73 0.49 -20.27 -10.28
N LYS A 74 0.68 -18.97 -10.35
CA LYS A 74 1.49 -18.35 -11.40
C LYS A 74 2.95 -18.74 -11.19
N ILE A 75 3.62 -19.15 -12.26
CA ILE A 75 5.00 -19.65 -12.20
C ILE A 75 5.96 -18.61 -11.63
N ASP A 76 5.76 -17.35 -12.01
CA ASP A 76 6.65 -16.25 -11.64
C ASP A 76 6.36 -15.69 -10.25
N VAL A 77 5.30 -16.14 -9.61
CA VAL A 77 4.95 -15.72 -8.24
C VAL A 77 5.66 -16.62 -7.24
N VAL A 78 6.46 -16.01 -6.39
CA VAL A 78 7.22 -16.70 -5.34
C VAL A 78 6.35 -17.01 -4.14
N LYS A 79 5.54 -16.03 -3.75
CA LYS A 79 4.68 -16.13 -2.56
C LYS A 79 3.49 -15.19 -2.69
N SER A 80 2.35 -15.63 -2.20
CA SER A 80 1.15 -14.79 -2.12
C SER A 80 0.39 -15.10 -0.84
N ASP A 81 0.13 -14.08 -0.04
CA ASP A 81 -0.64 -14.17 1.20
C ASP A 81 -1.68 -13.06 1.24
N TYR A 82 -2.74 -13.28 2.00
CA TYR A 82 -3.74 -12.25 2.21
C TYR A 82 -4.04 -12.06 3.71
N TYR A 83 -4.43 -10.86 4.07
CA TYR A 83 -4.71 -10.47 5.45
C TYR A 83 -5.96 -9.60 5.49
N ALA A 84 -6.79 -9.81 6.51
CA ALA A 84 -7.89 -8.91 6.79
C ALA A 84 -7.36 -7.64 7.47
N ASP A 85 -8.14 -6.56 7.45
CA ASP A 85 -7.74 -5.27 8.02
C ASP A 85 -7.32 -5.34 9.49
N ASP A 86 -7.95 -6.20 10.26
CA ASP A 86 -7.64 -6.38 11.68
C ASP A 86 -6.34 -7.14 11.94
N GLN A 87 -5.73 -7.71 10.91
CA GLN A 87 -4.51 -8.51 10.99
C GLN A 87 -3.27 -7.77 10.52
N ILE A 88 -3.39 -6.53 10.08
CA ILE A 88 -2.31 -5.81 9.42
C ILE A 88 -2.22 -4.37 9.93
N PHE A 89 -0.98 -3.88 10.05
CA PHE A 89 -0.70 -2.46 10.27
C PHE A 89 -0.54 -1.76 8.93
N ILE A 90 -1.29 -0.69 8.74
CA ILE A 90 -1.25 0.08 7.50
C ILE A 90 -0.46 1.37 7.73
N HIS A 91 0.56 1.60 6.90
CA HIS A 91 1.30 2.84 6.87
C HIS A 91 0.76 3.72 5.75
N GLU A 92 0.27 4.88 6.11
CA GLU A 92 -0.02 5.93 5.13
C GLU A 92 1.17 6.86 5.01
N VAL A 93 1.51 7.20 3.76
CA VAL A 93 2.60 8.11 3.45
C VAL A 93 2.02 9.30 2.71
N ALA A 94 2.25 10.49 3.24
CA ALA A 94 1.81 11.73 2.63
C ALA A 94 3.00 12.66 2.38
N LEU A 95 2.99 13.31 1.23
CA LEU A 95 4.01 14.27 0.85
C LEU A 95 3.41 15.68 0.91
N PHE A 96 4.01 16.54 1.73
CA PHE A 96 3.53 17.90 1.92
C PHE A 96 4.54 18.91 1.38
N LYS A 97 4.06 19.92 0.69
CA LYS A 97 4.83 21.10 0.31
C LYS A 97 4.58 22.21 1.31
N ILE A 98 5.64 22.74 1.87
CA ILE A 98 5.60 23.84 2.82
C ILE A 98 6.46 24.98 2.29
N SER A 99 5.96 26.22 2.39
CA SER A 99 6.77 27.39 2.04
C SER A 99 8.02 27.45 2.93
N THR A 100 9.20 27.50 2.30
CA THR A 100 10.47 27.54 3.04
C THR A 100 10.58 28.73 3.97
N PRO A 101 10.19 29.98 3.56
CA PRO A 101 10.17 31.10 4.49
C PRO A 101 9.31 30.85 5.74
N VAL A 102 8.15 30.26 5.57
CA VAL A 102 7.26 29.91 6.71
C VAL A 102 7.92 28.88 7.62
N LEU A 103 8.57 27.88 7.04
CA LEU A 103 9.29 26.84 7.79
C LEU A 103 10.41 27.44 8.65
N LEU A 104 11.17 28.38 8.11
CA LEU A 104 12.30 29.01 8.79
C LEU A 104 11.87 30.03 9.83
N GLU A 105 10.79 30.77 9.58
CA GLU A 105 10.30 31.83 10.45
C GLU A 105 9.42 31.33 11.59
N ASN A 106 8.78 30.19 11.43
CA ASN A 106 7.83 29.65 12.42
C ASN A 106 8.40 28.42 13.13
N PRO A 107 8.85 28.58 14.39
CA PRO A 107 9.40 27.43 15.13
C PRO A 107 8.37 26.36 15.43
N GLU A 108 7.09 26.67 15.44
CA GLU A 108 6.05 25.68 15.68
C GLU A 108 5.94 24.66 14.55
N VAL A 109 6.17 25.08 13.31
CA VAL A 109 6.18 24.19 12.14
C VAL A 109 7.30 23.17 12.29
N SER A 110 8.51 23.63 12.63
CA SER A 110 9.65 22.74 12.84
C SER A 110 9.41 21.75 13.98
N ARG A 111 8.80 22.20 15.06
CA ARG A 111 8.45 21.33 16.19
C ARG A 111 7.44 20.27 15.80
N THR A 112 6.43 20.66 15.02
CA THR A 112 5.42 19.72 14.52
C THR A 112 6.04 18.65 13.63
N ILE A 113 6.94 19.04 12.75
CA ILE A 113 7.67 18.10 11.89
C ILE A 113 8.47 17.10 12.73
N ARG A 114 9.20 17.57 13.74
CA ARG A 114 9.97 16.71 14.63
C ARG A 114 9.07 15.80 15.48
N LYS A 115 7.96 16.34 15.97
CA LYS A 115 7.01 15.59 16.80
C LYS A 115 6.42 14.38 16.06
N HIS A 116 6.16 14.53 14.76
CA HIS A 116 5.59 13.48 13.93
C HIS A 116 6.64 12.65 13.19
N ASP A 117 7.92 12.88 13.50
CA ASP A 117 9.05 12.16 12.88
C ASP A 117 9.01 12.21 11.35
N ALA A 118 8.61 13.34 10.81
CA ALA A 118 8.56 13.56 9.36
C ALA A 118 9.95 13.82 8.79
N ARG A 119 10.19 13.36 7.58
CA ARG A 119 11.46 13.54 6.90
C ARG A 119 11.43 14.72 5.95
N MET A 120 12.50 15.52 5.97
CA MET A 120 12.71 16.55 4.96
C MET A 120 13.30 15.90 3.71
N MET A 121 12.54 15.90 2.61
CA MET A 121 12.96 15.29 1.35
C MET A 121 13.70 16.25 0.45
N GLU A 122 13.26 17.50 0.43
CA GLU A 122 13.85 18.55 -0.38
C GLU A 122 13.68 19.89 0.31
N VAL A 123 14.70 20.73 0.27
CA VAL A 123 14.63 22.11 0.77
C VAL A 123 15.20 23.03 -0.30
N ASN A 124 14.40 23.96 -0.78
CA ASN A 124 14.87 25.03 -1.66
C ASN A 124 14.33 26.37 -1.16
N PRO A 125 14.79 27.52 -1.70
CA PRO A 125 14.36 28.82 -1.19
C PRO A 125 12.87 29.10 -1.28
N THR A 126 12.15 28.41 -2.17
CA THR A 126 10.72 28.64 -2.41
C THR A 126 9.85 27.69 -1.59
N TYR A 127 10.16 26.41 -1.60
CA TYR A 127 9.37 25.39 -0.89
C TYR A 127 10.25 24.31 -0.31
N SER A 128 9.70 23.63 0.68
CA SER A 128 10.29 22.43 1.27
C SER A 128 9.29 21.30 1.18
N THR A 129 9.77 20.09 0.88
CA THR A 129 8.94 18.90 0.77
C THR A 129 9.18 18.02 1.99
N VAL A 130 8.10 17.65 2.66
CA VAL A 130 8.13 16.87 3.89
C VAL A 130 7.37 15.57 3.67
N LEU A 131 8.00 14.46 4.01
CA LEU A 131 7.40 13.13 3.96
C LEU A 131 6.95 12.73 5.37
N LEU A 132 5.66 12.47 5.51
CA LEU A 132 5.08 11.98 6.75
C LEU A 132 4.54 10.57 6.55
N ALA A 133 5.02 9.63 7.34
CA ALA A 133 4.49 8.28 7.38
C ALA A 133 3.69 8.09 8.68
N CYS A 134 2.41 7.75 8.53
CA CYS A 134 1.54 7.46 9.67
C CYS A 134 1.24 5.97 9.73
N LEU A 135 1.35 5.39 10.91
CA LEU A 135 0.86 4.04 11.16
C LEU A 135 -0.63 4.12 11.48
N LEU A 136 -1.46 3.59 10.61
CA LEU A 136 -2.88 3.44 10.88
C LEU A 136 -3.11 2.08 11.54
N TYR A 137 -3.64 2.14 12.74
CA TYR A 137 -4.00 0.95 13.50
C TYR A 137 -5.50 0.73 13.37
N THR A 138 -5.89 -0.39 12.74
CA THR A 138 -7.29 -0.69 12.44
C THR A 138 -7.92 -1.73 13.35
N SER A 139 -7.18 -2.28 14.31
CA SER A 139 -7.79 -3.22 15.22
C SER A 139 -8.69 -2.50 16.21
N ASP A 140 -9.90 -2.96 16.34
CA ASP A 140 -10.82 -2.55 17.40
C ASP A 140 -10.33 -3.17 18.70
N ALA A 141 -9.50 -2.43 19.37
CA ALA A 141 -9.13 -2.84 20.71
C ALA A 141 -10.26 -2.54 21.69
#